data_fd039cf50a33b72ebac11cd2c2132082
#
_entry.id   fd039cf50a33b72ebac11cd2c2132082
#
_cell.length_a   1.000
_cell.length_b   1.000
_cell.length_c   1.000
_cell.angle_alpha   90.00
_cell.angle_beta   90.00
_cell.angle_gamma   90.00
#
_symmetry.space_group_name_H-M   'P 1'
#
loop_
_entity.id
_entity.type
_entity.pdbx_description
1 polymer ?
#
loop_
_entity_poly.entity_id
_entity_poly.type
_entity_poly.pdbx_seq_one_letter_code
_entity_poly.pdbx_strand_id
1 'polypeptide(L)'
;MTPIVVLLVLAAAGLHAGWNVLLKTSGDPLPTSTRALATSALIVTPVCLIAWFVTGHRWLPPAGWVVLGLSASAEGLYFVFLSRAYLAGDLSVVYPVARGTGPLVAVTAGLLVLHEHLTAVELIGVVALLAGIWAVRRPRMNAAVVPALVTGLFIGLYTTLDRVGVNLGTPWLYAGLLWGLMAVFLAIWTRGRPLRRDAGENWRTSIGIGTMMALAYGLALVALTLAPVAIVAPLRESAIVLVTAWGVWRLKEREGVVLRVAGAIAIVVGIVLIAA
;
A
#
# COMPACT_ATOMS: atom_id res chain seq x y z
N MET A 1 -17.50 -11.87 -5.37
CA MET A 1 -16.03 -11.80 -5.61
C MET A 1 -15.38 -13.19 -5.44
N THR A 2 -14.28 -13.51 -6.16
CA THR A 2 -13.65 -14.83 -6.00
C THR A 2 -12.88 -14.91 -4.67
N PRO A 3 -12.97 -16.02 -3.89
CA PRO A 3 -12.26 -16.17 -2.61
C PRO A 3 -10.74 -15.97 -2.73
N ILE A 4 -10.15 -16.27 -3.89
CA ILE A 4 -8.72 -16.10 -4.12
C ILE A 4 -8.29 -14.63 -4.03
N VAL A 5 -9.10 -13.69 -4.51
CA VAL A 5 -8.79 -12.25 -4.42
C VAL A 5 -8.78 -11.80 -2.96
N VAL A 6 -9.74 -12.27 -2.16
CA VAL A 6 -9.77 -11.96 -0.71
C VAL A 6 -8.50 -12.46 -0.03
N LEU A 7 -8.11 -13.72 -0.29
CA LEU A 7 -6.90 -14.30 0.30
C LEU A 7 -5.63 -13.55 -0.12
N LEU A 8 -5.50 -13.20 -1.40
CA LEU A 8 -4.35 -12.42 -1.90
C LEU A 8 -4.24 -11.07 -1.20
N VAL A 9 -5.37 -10.37 -1.06
CA VAL A 9 -5.40 -9.04 -0.45
C VAL A 9 -5.18 -9.11 1.05
N LEU A 10 -5.73 -10.10 1.76
CA LEU A 10 -5.48 -10.29 3.20
C LEU A 10 -4.01 -10.66 3.48
N ALA A 11 -3.41 -11.51 2.66
CA ALA A 11 -1.98 -11.83 2.76
C ALA A 11 -1.12 -10.57 2.49
N ALA A 12 -1.44 -9.81 1.43
CA ALA A 12 -0.80 -8.54 1.14
C ALA A 12 -0.92 -7.55 2.31
N ALA A 13 -2.10 -7.45 2.93
CA ALA A 13 -2.36 -6.57 4.07
C ALA A 13 -1.52 -6.96 5.30
N GLY A 14 -1.40 -8.26 5.61
CA GLY A 14 -0.57 -8.76 6.70
C GLY A 14 0.92 -8.44 6.50
N LEU A 15 1.48 -8.73 5.31
CA LEU A 15 2.86 -8.38 4.95
C LEU A 15 3.07 -6.87 4.98
N HIS A 16 2.08 -6.10 4.51
CA HIS A 16 2.14 -4.65 4.51
C HIS A 16 2.18 -4.06 5.93
N ALA A 17 1.39 -4.58 6.85
CA ALA A 17 1.47 -4.20 8.26
C ALA A 17 2.85 -4.53 8.86
N GLY A 18 3.38 -5.72 8.56
CA GLY A 18 4.68 -6.16 9.07
C GLY A 18 5.83 -5.23 8.66
N TRP A 19 5.97 -4.91 7.37
CA TRP A 19 7.06 -4.03 6.95
C TRP A 19 6.90 -2.58 7.44
N ASN A 20 5.67 -2.08 7.61
CA ASN A 20 5.45 -0.75 8.19
C ASN A 20 5.92 -0.65 9.64
N VAL A 21 5.66 -1.69 10.45
CA VAL A 21 6.17 -1.78 11.83
C VAL A 21 7.69 -1.79 11.85
N LEU A 22 8.32 -2.63 11.01
CA LEU A 22 9.76 -2.69 10.89
C LEU A 22 10.36 -1.37 10.42
N LEU A 23 9.75 -0.71 9.44
CA LEU A 23 10.19 0.59 8.93
C LEU A 23 10.13 1.66 10.02
N LYS A 24 9.03 1.72 10.79
CA LYS A 24 8.87 2.70 11.87
C LYS A 24 9.91 2.53 12.98
N THR A 25 10.34 1.28 13.25
CA THR A 25 11.32 0.97 14.30
C THR A 25 12.78 0.99 13.83
N SER A 26 13.03 1.17 12.53
CA SER A 26 14.39 1.10 11.95
C SER A 26 15.16 2.43 11.91
N GLY A 27 14.66 3.47 12.56
CA GLY A 27 15.26 4.82 12.56
C GLY A 27 14.67 5.74 11.49
N ASP A 28 15.50 6.31 10.60
CA ASP A 28 14.98 7.20 9.54
C ASP A 28 14.29 6.37 8.44
N PRO A 29 12.98 6.58 8.22
CA PRO A 29 12.21 5.79 7.27
C PRO A 29 12.65 5.97 5.81
N LEU A 30 13.07 7.17 5.39
CA LEU A 30 13.38 7.42 3.98
C LEU A 30 14.65 6.71 3.50
N PRO A 31 15.80 6.80 4.22
CA PRO A 31 16.99 6.00 3.91
C PRO A 31 16.72 4.50 3.91
N THR A 32 15.98 4.02 4.91
CA THR A 32 15.63 2.59 5.02
C THR A 32 14.76 2.13 3.87
N SER A 33 13.73 2.90 3.47
CA SER A 33 12.91 2.61 2.28
C SER A 33 13.72 2.62 1.00
N THR A 34 14.66 3.56 0.85
CA THR A 34 15.54 3.62 -0.33
C THR A 34 16.37 2.34 -0.45
N ARG A 35 16.97 1.87 0.64
CA ARG A 35 17.75 0.60 0.65
C ARG A 35 16.84 -0.62 0.40
N ALA A 36 15.67 -0.65 1.04
CA ALA A 36 14.70 -1.73 0.90
C ALA A 36 14.23 -1.88 -0.55
N LEU A 37 13.86 -0.79 -1.20
CA LEU A 37 13.49 -0.80 -2.62
C LEU A 37 14.67 -1.15 -3.53
N ALA A 38 15.85 -0.58 -3.31
CA ALA A 38 17.03 -0.89 -4.12
C ALA A 38 17.41 -2.37 -4.03
N THR A 39 17.45 -2.95 -2.83
CA THR A 39 17.81 -4.37 -2.64
C THR A 39 16.76 -5.31 -3.21
N SER A 40 15.48 -5.03 -3.03
CA SER A 40 14.42 -5.86 -3.60
C SER A 40 14.30 -5.70 -5.12
N ALA A 41 14.57 -4.51 -5.68
CA ALA A 41 14.57 -4.29 -7.13
C ALA A 41 15.61 -5.14 -7.87
N LEU A 42 16.75 -5.42 -7.25
CA LEU A 42 17.77 -6.30 -7.81
C LEU A 42 17.28 -7.74 -8.05
N ILE A 43 16.22 -8.15 -7.39
CA ILE A 43 15.59 -9.47 -7.55
C ILE A 43 14.28 -9.36 -8.31
N VAL A 44 13.38 -8.48 -7.86
CA VAL A 44 12.02 -8.36 -8.42
C VAL A 44 12.03 -7.96 -9.89
N THR A 45 12.83 -6.93 -10.24
CA THR A 45 12.88 -6.45 -11.62
C THR A 45 13.36 -7.53 -12.59
N PRO A 46 14.52 -8.22 -12.39
CA PRO A 46 14.92 -9.30 -13.28
C PRO A 46 13.92 -10.46 -13.33
N VAL A 47 13.37 -10.89 -12.19
CA VAL A 47 12.39 -11.98 -12.16
C VAL A 47 11.15 -11.63 -12.98
N CYS A 48 10.62 -10.42 -12.82
CA CYS A 48 9.47 -9.96 -13.60
C CYS A 48 9.80 -9.82 -15.10
N LEU A 49 10.99 -9.35 -15.45
CA LEU A 49 11.42 -9.26 -16.85
C LEU A 49 11.60 -10.64 -17.49
N ILE A 50 12.12 -11.62 -16.75
CA ILE A 50 12.20 -13.01 -17.21
C ILE A 50 10.78 -13.57 -17.40
N ALA A 51 9.88 -13.39 -16.44
CA ALA A 51 8.50 -13.81 -16.54
C ALA A 51 7.80 -13.18 -17.76
N TRP A 52 7.99 -11.87 -17.98
CA TRP A 52 7.50 -11.17 -19.16
C TRP A 52 8.02 -11.78 -20.46
N PHE A 53 9.33 -12.07 -20.54
CA PHE A 53 9.95 -12.65 -21.72
C PHE A 53 9.38 -14.04 -22.02
N VAL A 54 9.21 -14.87 -21.00
CA VAL A 54 8.69 -16.24 -21.13
C VAL A 54 7.19 -16.27 -21.48
N THR A 55 6.40 -15.29 -20.98
CA THR A 55 4.95 -15.25 -21.17
C THR A 55 4.47 -14.55 -22.43
N GLY A 56 5.36 -14.20 -23.36
CA GLY A 56 5.00 -13.68 -24.67
C GLY A 56 5.41 -12.24 -24.98
N HIS A 57 6.22 -11.63 -24.12
CA HIS A 57 6.94 -10.35 -24.26
C HIS A 57 6.23 -9.23 -25.05
N ARG A 58 4.95 -9.00 -24.76
CA ARG A 58 4.21 -7.85 -25.28
C ARG A 58 4.66 -6.59 -24.57
N TRP A 59 4.91 -5.53 -25.34
CA TRP A 59 5.25 -4.22 -24.80
C TRP A 59 4.02 -3.48 -24.28
N LEU A 60 4.27 -2.55 -23.35
CA LEU A 60 3.23 -1.62 -22.92
C LEU A 60 2.85 -0.70 -24.10
N PRO A 61 1.56 -0.41 -24.28
CA PRO A 61 1.14 0.63 -25.22
C PRO A 61 1.63 2.02 -24.75
N PRO A 62 1.64 3.04 -25.60
CA PRO A 62 2.10 4.39 -25.22
C PRO A 62 1.46 4.91 -23.93
N ALA A 63 0.14 4.72 -23.76
CA ALA A 63 -0.56 5.07 -22.53
C ALA A 63 -0.03 4.32 -21.30
N GLY A 64 0.38 3.05 -21.46
CA GLY A 64 0.94 2.24 -20.38
C GLY A 64 2.27 2.79 -19.87
N TRP A 65 3.12 3.36 -20.73
CA TRP A 65 4.35 4.03 -20.32
C TRP A 65 4.09 5.31 -19.53
N VAL A 66 3.08 6.08 -19.93
CA VAL A 66 2.66 7.29 -19.17
C VAL A 66 2.14 6.90 -17.80
N VAL A 67 1.24 5.91 -17.74
CA VAL A 67 0.68 5.40 -16.47
C VAL A 67 1.79 4.89 -15.56
N LEU A 68 2.74 4.11 -16.10
CA LEU A 68 3.90 3.59 -15.37
C LEU A 68 4.75 4.73 -14.77
N GLY A 69 5.08 5.74 -15.56
CA GLY A 69 5.86 6.90 -15.09
C GLY A 69 5.15 7.70 -14.01
N LEU A 70 3.84 7.93 -14.17
CA LEU A 70 3.02 8.62 -13.19
C LEU A 70 2.88 7.81 -11.89
N SER A 71 2.66 6.49 -11.98
CA SER A 71 2.56 5.61 -10.82
C SER A 71 3.88 5.54 -10.06
N ALA A 72 5.01 5.30 -10.74
CA ALA A 72 6.33 5.28 -10.11
C ALA A 72 6.66 6.60 -9.39
N SER A 73 6.29 7.73 -9.99
CA SER A 73 6.46 9.05 -9.39
C SER A 73 5.59 9.25 -8.16
N ALA A 74 4.30 8.85 -8.25
CA ALA A 74 3.36 8.92 -7.14
C ALA A 74 3.81 8.05 -5.96
N GLU A 75 4.30 6.83 -6.22
CA GLU A 75 4.84 5.95 -5.19
C GLU A 75 6.15 6.47 -4.59
N GLY A 76 7.03 7.03 -5.39
CA GLY A 76 8.24 7.69 -4.89
C GLY A 76 7.87 8.83 -3.93
N LEU A 77 6.93 9.69 -4.32
CA LEU A 77 6.42 10.77 -3.47
C LEU A 77 5.69 10.24 -2.24
N TYR A 78 4.93 9.14 -2.36
CA TYR A 78 4.35 8.46 -1.21
C TYR A 78 5.40 8.17 -0.12
N PHE A 79 6.56 7.57 -0.47
CA PHE A 79 7.62 7.28 0.51
C PHE A 79 8.22 8.54 1.12
N VAL A 80 8.37 9.61 0.33
CA VAL A 80 8.86 10.90 0.83
C VAL A 80 7.91 11.50 1.87
N PHE A 81 6.61 11.56 1.55
CA PHE A 81 5.62 12.14 2.45
C PHE A 81 5.31 11.24 3.66
N LEU A 82 5.31 9.91 3.50
CA LEU A 82 5.22 8.96 4.59
C LEU A 82 6.36 9.14 5.60
N SER A 83 7.59 9.30 5.09
CA SER A 83 8.75 9.54 5.95
C SER A 83 8.62 10.86 6.70
N ARG A 84 8.19 11.93 6.02
CA ARG A 84 7.93 13.23 6.68
C ARG A 84 6.84 13.12 7.75
N ALA A 85 5.76 12.40 7.46
CA ALA A 85 4.68 12.18 8.42
C ALA A 85 5.18 11.42 9.65
N TYR A 86 5.98 10.36 9.46
CA TYR A 86 6.55 9.58 10.56
C TYR A 86 7.58 10.35 11.40
N LEU A 87 8.29 11.30 10.82
CA LEU A 87 9.19 12.18 11.55
C LEU A 87 8.43 13.28 12.31
N ALA A 88 7.28 13.73 11.80
CA ALA A 88 6.49 14.81 12.38
C ALA A 88 5.50 14.37 13.48
N GLY A 89 5.21 13.04 13.61
CA GLY A 89 4.26 12.58 14.61
C GLY A 89 4.21 11.07 14.81
N ASP A 90 3.37 10.68 15.75
CA ASP A 90 3.21 9.29 16.17
C ASP A 90 2.55 8.44 15.10
N LEU A 91 2.92 7.16 15.05
CA LEU A 91 2.30 6.16 14.19
C LEU A 91 0.77 6.12 14.39
N SER A 92 0.31 6.32 15.62
CA SER A 92 -1.11 6.33 15.99
C SER A 92 -1.92 7.48 15.38
N VAL A 93 -1.27 8.52 14.87
CA VAL A 93 -1.90 9.63 14.14
C VAL A 93 -1.70 9.47 12.63
N VAL A 94 -0.46 9.25 12.20
CA VAL A 94 -0.08 9.19 10.78
C VAL A 94 -0.77 8.02 10.07
N TYR A 95 -0.71 6.83 10.68
CA TYR A 95 -1.19 5.62 10.05
C TYR A 95 -2.70 5.66 9.73
N PRO A 96 -3.61 6.05 10.67
CA PRO A 96 -5.03 6.12 10.34
C PRO A 96 -5.38 7.17 9.30
N VAL A 97 -4.71 8.32 9.32
CA VAL A 97 -4.98 9.40 8.37
C VAL A 97 -4.58 8.97 6.95
N ALA A 98 -3.34 8.51 6.79
CA ALA A 98 -2.85 8.07 5.48
C ALA A 98 -3.63 6.86 4.95
N ARG A 99 -3.88 5.87 5.81
CA ARG A 99 -4.54 4.61 5.45
C ARG A 99 -6.07 4.72 5.32
N GLY A 100 -6.69 5.72 5.91
CA GLY A 100 -8.10 6.02 5.70
C GLY A 100 -8.34 6.86 4.44
N THR A 101 -7.41 7.76 4.12
CA THR A 101 -7.51 8.63 2.94
C THR A 101 -7.23 7.87 1.65
N GLY A 102 -6.23 6.97 1.63
CA GLY A 102 -5.84 6.25 0.42
C GLY A 102 -6.98 5.45 -0.22
N PRO A 103 -7.64 4.53 0.50
CA PRO A 103 -8.78 3.79 -0.05
C PRO A 103 -9.96 4.68 -0.45
N LEU A 104 -10.20 5.77 0.29
CA LEU A 104 -11.26 6.72 -0.08
C LEU A 104 -10.99 7.34 -1.45
N VAL A 105 -9.76 7.78 -1.71
CA VAL A 105 -9.34 8.31 -3.02
C VAL A 105 -9.43 7.23 -4.09
N ALA A 106 -8.94 6.02 -3.82
CA ALA A 106 -8.96 4.91 -4.78
C ALA A 106 -10.40 4.48 -5.14
N VAL A 107 -11.30 4.37 -4.15
CA VAL A 107 -12.72 4.06 -4.38
C VAL A 107 -13.39 5.16 -5.22
N THR A 108 -13.17 6.42 -4.85
CA THR A 108 -13.73 7.55 -5.61
C THR A 108 -13.22 7.54 -7.06
N ALA A 109 -11.92 7.32 -7.27
CA ALA A 109 -11.34 7.24 -8.61
C ALA A 109 -11.84 6.00 -9.38
N GLY A 110 -11.95 4.85 -8.73
CA GLY A 110 -12.49 3.62 -9.33
C GLY A 110 -13.91 3.83 -9.85
N LEU A 111 -14.79 4.40 -9.04
CA LEU A 111 -16.20 4.62 -9.40
C LEU A 111 -16.37 5.75 -10.43
N LEU A 112 -15.71 6.90 -10.23
CA LEU A 112 -15.98 8.12 -11.01
C LEU A 112 -15.08 8.26 -12.25
N VAL A 113 -13.84 7.76 -12.20
CA VAL A 113 -12.85 7.91 -13.30
C VAL A 113 -12.73 6.62 -14.10
N LEU A 114 -12.64 5.46 -13.43
CA LEU A 114 -12.54 4.18 -14.11
C LEU A 114 -13.90 3.57 -14.44
N HIS A 115 -15.00 4.20 -13.99
CA HIS A 115 -16.37 3.72 -14.18
C HIS A 115 -16.55 2.24 -13.75
N GLU A 116 -15.91 1.85 -12.66
CA GLU A 116 -16.06 0.51 -12.09
C GLU A 116 -17.47 0.33 -11.53
N HIS A 117 -18.06 -0.82 -11.80
CA HIS A 117 -19.41 -1.15 -11.33
C HIS A 117 -19.31 -2.07 -10.12
N LEU A 118 -19.92 -1.63 -9.02
CA LEU A 118 -20.10 -2.42 -7.81
C LEU A 118 -21.58 -2.78 -7.66
N THR A 119 -21.86 -3.97 -7.19
CA THR A 119 -23.18 -4.34 -6.72
C THR A 119 -23.55 -3.52 -5.48
N ALA A 120 -24.85 -3.41 -5.17
CA ALA A 120 -25.29 -2.70 -3.96
C ALA A 120 -24.69 -3.31 -2.69
N VAL A 121 -24.52 -4.64 -2.65
CA VAL A 121 -23.91 -5.35 -1.50
C VAL A 121 -22.44 -5.00 -1.36
N GLU A 122 -21.67 -5.03 -2.45
CA GLU A 122 -20.26 -4.64 -2.45
C GLU A 122 -20.08 -3.17 -2.03
N LEU A 123 -20.95 -2.26 -2.52
CA LEU A 123 -20.89 -0.86 -2.15
C LEU A 123 -21.16 -0.65 -0.64
N ILE A 124 -22.16 -1.33 -0.08
CA ILE A 124 -22.44 -1.32 1.37
C ILE A 124 -21.23 -1.86 2.12
N GLY A 125 -20.61 -2.93 1.63
CA GLY A 125 -19.41 -3.52 2.20
C GLY A 125 -18.23 -2.53 2.21
N VAL A 126 -17.98 -1.83 1.11
CA VAL A 126 -16.95 -0.79 1.00
C VAL A 126 -17.22 0.35 2.00
N VAL A 127 -18.45 0.84 2.08
CA VAL A 127 -18.83 1.91 3.02
C VAL A 127 -18.64 1.46 4.48
N ALA A 128 -19.08 0.24 4.81
CA ALA A 128 -18.89 -0.32 6.17
C ALA A 128 -17.41 -0.43 6.53
N LEU A 129 -16.57 -0.88 5.59
CA LEU A 129 -15.13 -1.02 5.77
C LEU A 129 -14.46 0.34 5.98
N LEU A 130 -14.75 1.33 5.13
CA LEU A 130 -14.22 2.69 5.26
C LEU A 130 -14.67 3.35 6.58
N ALA A 131 -15.95 3.23 6.94
CA ALA A 131 -16.48 3.73 8.21
C ALA A 131 -15.78 3.06 9.40
N GLY A 132 -15.54 1.75 9.32
CA GLY A 132 -14.79 0.99 10.32
C GLY A 132 -13.36 1.49 10.49
N ILE A 133 -12.64 1.75 9.40
CA ILE A 133 -11.28 2.31 9.43
C ILE A 133 -11.25 3.63 10.20
N TRP A 134 -12.19 4.53 9.89
CA TRP A 134 -12.27 5.84 10.55
C TRP A 134 -12.75 5.74 12.02
N ALA A 135 -13.61 4.77 12.34
CA ALA A 135 -14.08 4.53 13.71
C ALA A 135 -12.98 3.98 14.64
N VAL A 136 -12.11 3.10 14.14
CA VAL A 136 -11.03 2.51 14.94
C VAL A 136 -10.10 3.56 15.50
N ARG A 137 -9.89 4.69 14.81
CA ARG A 137 -8.95 5.72 15.25
C ARG A 137 -9.42 7.13 14.90
N ARG A 138 -9.59 7.97 15.91
CA ARG A 138 -9.80 9.42 15.73
C ARG A 138 -8.44 10.12 15.71
N PRO A 139 -8.03 10.70 14.58
CA PRO A 139 -6.76 11.44 14.53
C PRO A 139 -6.85 12.71 15.38
N ARG A 140 -5.85 12.93 16.25
CA ARG A 140 -5.66 14.23 16.89
C ARG A 140 -4.92 15.16 15.91
N MET A 141 -5.45 16.36 15.69
CA MET A 141 -4.81 17.34 14.80
C MET A 141 -3.43 17.75 15.31
N ASN A 142 -2.40 17.49 14.52
CA ASN A 142 -1.02 17.90 14.77
C ASN A 142 -0.27 18.12 13.45
N ALA A 143 1.01 18.51 13.50
CA ALA A 143 1.84 18.78 12.32
C ALA A 143 1.99 17.60 11.35
N ALA A 144 1.75 16.35 11.80
CA ALA A 144 1.85 15.15 10.97
C ALA A 144 0.63 14.93 10.07
N VAL A 145 -0.51 15.56 10.36
CA VAL A 145 -1.77 15.30 9.64
C VAL A 145 -1.67 15.68 8.16
N VAL A 146 -1.10 16.84 7.84
CA VAL A 146 -0.97 17.27 6.43
C VAL A 146 -0.08 16.32 5.63
N PRO A 147 1.15 15.98 6.05
CA PRO A 147 1.95 14.97 5.36
C PRO A 147 1.25 13.61 5.26
N ALA A 148 0.48 13.20 6.28
CA ALA A 148 -0.27 11.93 6.26
C ALA A 148 -1.42 11.96 5.25
N LEU A 149 -2.17 13.07 5.12
CA LEU A 149 -3.20 13.24 4.08
C LEU A 149 -2.59 13.18 2.67
N VAL A 150 -1.47 13.86 2.46
CA VAL A 150 -0.75 13.81 1.18
C VAL A 150 -0.25 12.40 0.89
N THR A 151 0.25 11.68 1.90
CA THR A 151 0.60 10.25 1.79
C THR A 151 -0.60 9.44 1.32
N GLY A 152 -1.77 9.63 1.95
CA GLY A 152 -3.01 8.94 1.57
C GLY A 152 -3.47 9.28 0.14
N LEU A 153 -3.36 10.54 -0.27
CA LEU A 153 -3.65 10.95 -1.64
C LEU A 153 -2.78 10.18 -2.65
N PHE A 154 -1.47 10.09 -2.40
CA PHE A 154 -0.57 9.32 -3.26
C PHE A 154 -0.86 7.82 -3.23
N ILE A 155 -1.26 7.25 -2.07
CA ILE A 155 -1.70 5.84 -1.99
C ILE A 155 -2.88 5.60 -2.95
N GLY A 156 -3.92 6.43 -2.89
CA GLY A 156 -5.08 6.29 -3.76
C GLY A 156 -4.72 6.49 -5.23
N LEU A 157 -3.90 7.48 -5.53
CA LEU A 157 -3.47 7.82 -6.89
C LEU A 157 -2.69 6.66 -7.54
N TYR A 158 -1.59 6.21 -6.93
CA TYR A 158 -0.80 5.13 -7.53
C TYR A 158 -1.60 3.83 -7.61
N THR A 159 -2.40 3.49 -6.59
CA THR A 159 -3.22 2.26 -6.63
C THR A 159 -4.22 2.28 -7.78
N THR A 160 -4.80 3.45 -8.10
CA THR A 160 -5.67 3.62 -9.26
C THR A 160 -4.91 3.53 -10.58
N LEU A 161 -3.73 4.16 -10.67
CA LEU A 161 -2.86 4.07 -11.84
C LEU A 161 -2.40 2.63 -12.08
N ASP A 162 -2.07 1.89 -11.03
CA ASP A 162 -1.67 0.49 -11.13
C ASP A 162 -2.79 -0.41 -11.64
N ARG A 163 -4.04 -0.16 -11.20
CA ARG A 163 -5.20 -0.86 -11.76
C ARG A 163 -5.28 -0.69 -13.28
N VAL A 164 -5.03 0.51 -13.77
CA VAL A 164 -4.96 0.77 -15.21
C VAL A 164 -3.73 0.08 -15.82
N GLY A 165 -2.56 0.29 -15.24
CA GLY A 165 -1.28 -0.18 -15.78
C GLY A 165 -1.18 -1.70 -15.93
N VAL A 166 -1.60 -2.48 -14.92
CA VAL A 166 -1.57 -3.95 -14.98
C VAL A 166 -2.54 -4.52 -15.99
N ASN A 167 -3.56 -3.76 -16.41
CA ASN A 167 -4.56 -4.18 -17.39
C ASN A 167 -4.30 -3.66 -18.81
N LEU A 168 -3.32 -2.75 -19.03
CA LEU A 168 -2.96 -2.24 -20.35
C LEU A 168 -1.93 -3.09 -21.10
N GLY A 169 -1.26 -4.00 -20.44
CA GLY A 169 -0.20 -4.81 -21.06
C GLY A 169 0.01 -6.13 -20.34
N THR A 170 1.25 -6.59 -20.29
CA THR A 170 1.60 -7.72 -19.42
C THR A 170 1.86 -7.22 -18.00
N PRO A 171 1.17 -7.77 -16.98
CA PRO A 171 1.37 -7.34 -15.59
C PRO A 171 2.81 -7.52 -15.11
N TRP A 172 3.54 -8.51 -15.64
CA TRP A 172 4.95 -8.75 -15.32
C TRP A 172 5.86 -7.61 -15.74
N LEU A 173 5.71 -7.12 -16.99
CA LEU A 173 6.50 -5.97 -17.46
C LEU A 173 6.22 -4.73 -16.64
N TYR A 174 4.93 -4.45 -16.41
CA TYR A 174 4.51 -3.31 -15.59
C TYR A 174 5.10 -3.39 -14.18
N ALA A 175 4.91 -4.51 -13.47
CA ALA A 175 5.38 -4.69 -12.11
C ALA A 175 6.91 -4.59 -11.98
N GLY A 176 7.65 -5.22 -12.90
CA GLY A 176 9.11 -5.20 -12.88
C GLY A 176 9.69 -3.81 -13.12
N LEU A 177 9.16 -3.09 -14.11
CA LEU A 177 9.59 -1.72 -14.43
C LEU A 177 9.19 -0.74 -13.34
N LEU A 178 7.97 -0.85 -12.82
CA LEU A 178 7.48 -0.01 -11.73
C LEU A 178 8.41 -0.11 -10.52
N TRP A 179 8.75 -1.34 -10.10
CA TRP A 179 9.63 -1.59 -8.96
C TRP A 179 11.02 -0.99 -9.17
N GLY A 180 11.60 -1.18 -10.35
CA GLY A 180 12.87 -0.58 -10.73
C GLY A 180 12.84 0.94 -10.72
N LEU A 181 11.79 1.54 -11.31
CA LEU A 181 11.64 3.00 -11.39
C LEU A 181 11.44 3.63 -10.01
N MET A 182 10.70 2.98 -9.10
CA MET A 182 10.57 3.44 -7.70
C MET A 182 11.93 3.46 -6.99
N ALA A 183 12.72 2.39 -7.16
CA ALA A 183 14.07 2.33 -6.59
C ALA A 183 14.97 3.44 -7.14
N VAL A 184 14.93 3.68 -8.46
CA VAL A 184 15.65 4.78 -9.12
C VAL A 184 15.16 6.14 -8.63
N PHE A 185 13.85 6.35 -8.54
CA PHE A 185 13.27 7.60 -8.03
C PHE A 185 13.82 7.94 -6.64
N LEU A 186 13.75 6.98 -5.69
CA LEU A 186 14.25 7.22 -4.34
C LEU A 186 15.78 7.37 -4.28
N ALA A 187 16.51 6.64 -5.11
CA ALA A 187 17.97 6.80 -5.22
C ALA A 187 18.34 8.22 -5.70
N ILE A 188 17.65 8.74 -6.72
CA ILE A 188 17.83 10.12 -7.20
C ILE A 188 17.44 11.12 -6.13
N TRP A 189 16.26 10.96 -5.51
CA TRP A 189 15.74 11.85 -4.47
C TRP A 189 16.70 11.98 -3.29
N THR A 190 17.26 10.87 -2.84
CA THR A 190 18.20 10.82 -1.72
C THR A 190 19.65 11.06 -2.16
N ARG A 191 19.91 11.32 -3.45
CA ARG A 191 21.24 11.46 -4.06
C ARG A 191 22.14 10.24 -3.82
N GLY A 192 21.56 9.06 -3.76
CA GLY A 192 22.24 7.78 -3.53
C GLY A 192 22.91 7.65 -2.15
N ARG A 193 22.78 8.63 -1.25
CA ARG A 193 23.43 8.60 0.07
C ARG A 193 23.14 7.33 0.87
N PRO A 194 21.87 6.86 0.97
CA PRO A 194 21.56 5.66 1.75
C PRO A 194 22.14 4.36 1.16
N LEU A 195 22.58 4.37 -0.10
CA LEU A 195 23.13 3.19 -0.78
C LEU A 195 24.65 3.05 -0.55
N ARG A 196 25.31 4.04 0.05
CA ARG A 196 26.71 3.95 0.43
C ARG A 196 26.86 3.04 1.64
N ARG A 197 27.94 2.25 1.66
CA ARG A 197 28.30 1.40 2.80
C ARG A 197 28.94 2.24 3.90
N ASP A 198 28.12 2.88 4.73
CA ASP A 198 28.59 3.53 5.94
C ASP A 198 28.49 2.55 7.12
N ALA A 199 29.50 2.56 7.99
CA ALA A 199 29.55 1.68 9.16
C ALA A 199 28.36 1.98 10.09
N GLY A 200 27.57 0.96 10.38
CA GLY A 200 26.44 1.03 11.32
C GLY A 200 25.05 0.84 10.73
N GLU A 201 24.91 0.76 9.40
CA GLU A 201 23.58 0.57 8.78
C GLU A 201 23.18 -0.92 8.76
N ASN A 202 21.94 -1.19 9.20
CA ASN A 202 21.41 -2.56 9.24
C ASN A 202 20.79 -2.96 7.88
N TRP A 203 21.62 -3.38 6.94
CA TRP A 203 21.20 -3.89 5.63
C TRP A 203 20.28 -5.11 5.72
N ARG A 204 20.43 -5.95 6.75
CA ARG A 204 19.54 -7.12 6.95
C ARG A 204 18.09 -6.68 7.18
N THR A 205 17.87 -5.64 7.98
CA THR A 205 16.55 -5.06 8.20
C THR A 205 15.99 -4.48 6.89
N SER A 206 16.79 -3.75 6.12
CA SER A 206 16.37 -3.19 4.82
C SER A 206 16.00 -4.28 3.81
N ILE A 207 16.77 -5.39 3.74
CA ILE A 207 16.45 -6.54 2.89
C ILE A 207 15.14 -7.19 3.34
N GLY A 208 14.95 -7.41 4.64
CA GLY A 208 13.72 -7.98 5.18
C GLY A 208 12.49 -7.11 4.85
N ILE A 209 12.60 -5.79 5.05
CA ILE A 209 11.56 -4.84 4.68
C ILE A 209 11.30 -4.90 3.17
N GLY A 210 12.35 -4.84 2.34
CA GLY A 210 12.22 -4.88 0.87
C GLY A 210 11.55 -6.16 0.36
N THR A 211 11.87 -7.31 0.95
CA THR A 211 11.23 -8.59 0.63
C THR A 211 9.73 -8.56 0.98
N MET A 212 9.38 -8.10 2.18
CA MET A 212 7.98 -8.00 2.59
C MET A 212 7.21 -7.00 1.74
N MET A 213 7.82 -5.85 1.39
CA MET A 213 7.24 -4.86 0.48
C MET A 213 6.96 -5.47 -0.89
N ALA A 214 7.94 -6.16 -1.47
CA ALA A 214 7.82 -6.77 -2.79
C ALA A 214 6.71 -7.83 -2.83
N LEU A 215 6.66 -8.71 -1.83
CA LEU A 215 5.61 -9.73 -1.73
C LEU A 215 4.23 -9.10 -1.52
N ALA A 216 4.11 -8.16 -0.58
CA ALA A 216 2.83 -7.48 -0.30
C ALA A 216 2.30 -6.75 -1.53
N TYR A 217 3.19 -6.06 -2.24
CA TYR A 217 2.80 -5.29 -3.40
C TYR A 217 2.53 -6.16 -4.63
N GLY A 218 3.34 -7.19 -4.85
CA GLY A 218 3.10 -8.17 -5.92
C GLY A 218 1.73 -8.84 -5.79
N LEU A 219 1.36 -9.28 -4.58
CA LEU A 219 0.02 -9.82 -4.31
C LEU A 219 -1.09 -8.80 -4.58
N ALA A 220 -0.86 -7.53 -4.24
CA ALA A 220 -1.82 -6.46 -4.52
C ALA A 220 -1.97 -6.19 -6.02
N LEU A 221 -0.87 -6.15 -6.78
CA LEU A 221 -0.92 -5.99 -8.24
C LEU A 221 -1.67 -7.16 -8.91
N VAL A 222 -1.42 -8.40 -8.46
CA VAL A 222 -2.19 -9.56 -8.93
C VAL A 222 -3.67 -9.39 -8.60
N ALA A 223 -4.03 -8.97 -7.40
CA ALA A 223 -5.43 -8.71 -7.05
C ALA A 223 -6.06 -7.64 -7.95
N LEU A 224 -5.32 -6.58 -8.29
CA LEU A 224 -5.77 -5.51 -9.20
C LEU A 224 -5.96 -5.98 -10.66
N THR A 225 -5.39 -7.10 -11.08
CA THR A 225 -5.75 -7.71 -12.38
C THR A 225 -7.10 -8.46 -12.33
N LEU A 226 -7.50 -8.91 -11.14
CA LEU A 226 -8.64 -9.80 -10.94
C LEU A 226 -9.90 -9.09 -10.42
N ALA A 227 -9.76 -7.90 -9.81
CA ALA A 227 -10.87 -7.22 -9.16
C ALA A 227 -10.75 -5.68 -9.26
N PRO A 228 -11.88 -4.94 -9.15
CA PRO A 228 -11.91 -3.49 -9.16
C PRO A 228 -11.04 -2.85 -8.07
N VAL A 229 -10.44 -1.68 -8.37
CA VAL A 229 -9.66 -0.94 -7.36
C VAL A 229 -10.53 -0.45 -6.20
N ALA A 230 -11.80 -0.16 -6.48
CA ALA A 230 -12.79 0.23 -5.47
C ALA A 230 -13.05 -0.85 -4.42
N ILE A 231 -12.70 -2.11 -4.70
CA ILE A 231 -12.76 -3.24 -3.77
C ILE A 231 -11.38 -3.54 -3.17
N VAL A 232 -10.35 -3.66 -4.00
CA VAL A 232 -9.01 -4.07 -3.58
C VAL A 232 -8.40 -3.07 -2.60
N ALA A 233 -8.56 -1.76 -2.86
CA ALA A 233 -7.94 -0.74 -2.02
C ALA A 233 -8.48 -0.74 -0.58
N PRO A 234 -9.81 -0.74 -0.31
CA PRO A 234 -10.32 -0.87 1.06
C PRO A 234 -9.93 -2.19 1.72
N LEU A 235 -10.02 -3.31 1.02
CA LEU A 235 -9.66 -4.62 1.55
C LEU A 235 -8.21 -4.71 2.04
N ARG A 236 -7.28 -4.02 1.38
CA ARG A 236 -5.87 -3.94 1.81
C ARG A 236 -5.71 -3.33 3.21
N GLU A 237 -6.68 -2.57 3.67
CA GLU A 237 -6.63 -1.94 5.01
C GLU A 237 -7.13 -2.87 6.12
N SER A 238 -7.59 -4.07 5.81
CA SER A 238 -8.06 -5.07 6.79
C SER A 238 -7.02 -5.45 7.85
N ALA A 239 -5.73 -5.27 7.58
CA ALA A 239 -4.65 -5.41 8.57
C ALA A 239 -4.87 -4.56 9.84
N ILE A 240 -5.66 -3.48 9.76
CA ILE A 240 -6.05 -2.65 10.91
C ILE A 240 -6.76 -3.50 11.98
N VAL A 241 -7.55 -4.50 11.57
CA VAL A 241 -8.24 -5.41 12.51
C VAL A 241 -7.24 -6.17 13.36
N LEU A 242 -6.19 -6.74 12.72
CA LEU A 242 -5.15 -7.49 13.40
C LEU A 242 -4.35 -6.60 14.37
N VAL A 243 -3.97 -5.40 13.93
CA VAL A 243 -3.25 -4.42 14.75
C VAL A 243 -4.11 -3.96 15.92
N THR A 244 -5.41 -3.74 15.69
CA THR A 244 -6.36 -3.33 16.76
C THR A 244 -6.57 -4.44 17.76
N ALA A 245 -6.77 -5.68 17.31
CA ALA A 245 -6.93 -6.84 18.21
C ALA A 245 -5.66 -7.04 19.06
N TRP A 246 -4.48 -6.92 18.48
CA TRP A 246 -3.22 -7.00 19.21
C TRP A 246 -3.08 -5.88 20.26
N GLY A 247 -3.41 -4.62 19.90
CA GLY A 247 -3.37 -3.47 20.80
C GLY A 247 -4.29 -3.64 22.00
N VAL A 248 -5.53 -4.08 21.77
CA VAL A 248 -6.52 -4.31 22.84
C VAL A 248 -6.13 -5.49 23.72
N TRP A 249 -5.75 -6.62 23.12
CA TRP A 249 -5.52 -7.86 23.86
C TRP A 249 -4.13 -7.90 24.53
N ARG A 250 -3.07 -7.58 23.78
CA ARG A 250 -1.68 -7.73 24.28
C ARG A 250 -1.16 -6.50 24.99
N LEU A 251 -1.46 -5.30 24.47
CA LEU A 251 -1.01 -4.04 25.05
C LEU A 251 -1.98 -3.48 26.11
N LYS A 252 -3.15 -4.13 26.27
CA LYS A 252 -4.21 -3.72 27.23
C LYS A 252 -4.64 -2.26 27.07
N GLU A 253 -4.61 -1.75 25.83
CA GLU A 253 -5.04 -0.40 25.50
C GLU A 253 -6.56 -0.28 25.69
N ARG A 254 -7.01 0.33 26.80
CA ARG A 254 -8.44 0.45 27.14
C ARG A 254 -9.10 1.72 26.62
N GLU A 255 -8.33 2.73 26.24
CA GLU A 255 -8.87 3.98 25.71
C GLU A 255 -9.61 3.76 24.40
N GLY A 256 -10.90 4.13 24.36
CA GLY A 256 -11.74 4.00 23.17
C GLY A 256 -11.99 2.58 22.69
N VAL A 257 -11.85 1.56 23.52
CA VAL A 257 -12.02 0.13 23.19
C VAL A 257 -13.33 -0.15 22.47
N VAL A 258 -14.45 0.43 22.96
CA VAL A 258 -15.78 0.21 22.34
C VAL A 258 -15.79 0.65 20.88
N LEU A 259 -15.26 1.84 20.59
CA LEU A 259 -15.22 2.37 19.23
C LEU A 259 -14.24 1.59 18.33
N ARG A 260 -13.10 1.15 18.88
CA ARG A 260 -12.12 0.31 18.18
C ARG A 260 -12.71 -1.05 17.83
N VAL A 261 -13.39 -1.69 18.76
CA VAL A 261 -14.05 -2.99 18.54
C VAL A 261 -15.19 -2.84 17.55
N ALA A 262 -16.04 -1.82 17.68
CA ALA A 262 -17.12 -1.55 16.73
C ALA A 262 -16.57 -1.29 15.32
N GLY A 263 -15.49 -0.51 15.20
CA GLY A 263 -14.81 -0.28 13.92
C GLY A 263 -14.21 -1.56 13.33
N ALA A 264 -13.58 -2.40 14.15
CA ALA A 264 -13.05 -3.69 13.70
C ALA A 264 -14.17 -4.63 13.22
N ILE A 265 -15.30 -4.66 13.91
CA ILE A 265 -16.50 -5.42 13.49
C ILE A 265 -17.02 -4.88 12.14
N ALA A 266 -17.12 -3.55 11.99
CA ALA A 266 -17.57 -2.95 10.74
C ALA A 266 -16.63 -3.30 9.56
N ILE A 267 -15.30 -3.34 9.79
CA ILE A 267 -14.33 -3.80 8.78
C ILE A 267 -14.60 -5.26 8.41
N VAL A 268 -14.76 -6.16 9.40
CA VAL A 268 -15.03 -7.58 9.13
C VAL A 268 -16.34 -7.77 8.38
N VAL A 269 -17.41 -7.07 8.79
CA VAL A 269 -18.70 -7.09 8.07
C VAL A 269 -18.53 -6.60 6.65
N GLY A 270 -17.79 -5.50 6.45
CA GLY A 270 -17.48 -4.99 5.12
C GLY A 270 -16.76 -6.02 4.24
N ILE A 271 -15.76 -6.73 4.78
CA ILE A 271 -15.04 -7.81 4.07
C ILE A 271 -16.00 -8.93 3.66
N VAL A 272 -16.86 -9.37 4.57
CA VAL A 272 -17.84 -10.44 4.30
C VAL A 272 -18.82 -10.03 3.21
N LEU A 273 -19.37 -8.80 3.26
CA LEU A 273 -20.27 -8.28 2.23
C LEU A 273 -19.61 -8.13 0.85
N ILE A 274 -18.33 -7.75 0.83
CA ILE A 274 -17.57 -7.66 -0.42
C ILE A 274 -17.28 -9.07 -0.98
N ALA A 275 -17.11 -10.07 -0.13
CA ALA A 275 -16.80 -11.45 -0.54
C ALA A 275 -18.03 -12.25 -0.97
N ALA A 276 -19.26 -11.85 -0.53
CA ALA A 276 -20.52 -12.47 -0.90
C ALA A 276 -20.93 -12.17 -2.34
#